data_068673a3b201104da39ef3f285ff8bdd
#
_entry.id   068673a3b201104da39ef3f285ff8bdd
#
_cell.length_a   1.000
_cell.length_b   1.000
_cell.length_c   1.000
_cell.angle_alpha   90.00
_cell.angle_beta   90.00
_cell.angle_gamma   90.00
#
_symmetry.space_group_name_H-M   'P 1'
#
loop_
_entity.id
_entity.type
_entity.pdbx_description
1 polymer ?
#
loop_
_entity_poly.entity_id
_entity_poly.type
_entity_poly.pdbx_seq_one_letter_code
_entity_poly.pdbx_strand_id
1 'polypeptide(L)'
;MSFRNESGVAAGVRGRPRDRAREAEILACVLELLGEVGYDGLTFEAVARRARASKATLYRRWDTKRDMVVAAVKAGPAAEGGPPAIDTGSLRGDLLALCERLDTTMRSADATMSLLLLQAGLEDPELCRHIEEATGPTGAKLPEPVLSAAIARGELPAGARPFPYEEVTGSVLLLRRLNGLPTGQEYLAHLVDAILIPALRASASTPPPAQAIFS
;
A
#
# COMPACT_ATOMS: atom_id res chain seq x y z
N MET A 1 51.75 23.22 39.11
CA MET A 1 50.50 23.62 38.44
C MET A 1 50.36 22.80 37.17
N SER A 2 49.47 21.73 37.22
CA SER A 2 49.26 20.79 36.13
C SER A 2 48.12 21.29 35.27
N PHE A 3 48.33 21.44 33.98
CA PHE A 3 47.27 21.60 33.00
C PHE A 3 46.98 20.22 32.37
N ARG A 4 45.86 19.65 32.72
CA ARG A 4 45.27 18.50 32.00
C ARG A 4 44.58 19.01 30.76
N ASN A 5 44.99 18.51 29.61
CA ASN A 5 44.34 18.68 28.32
C ASN A 5 43.36 17.54 28.15
N GLU A 6 42.07 17.81 28.28
CA GLU A 6 40.98 16.86 27.94
C GLU A 6 40.51 17.13 26.51
N SER A 7 41.11 16.43 25.57
CA SER A 7 40.61 16.35 24.19
C SER A 7 39.58 15.25 24.12
N GLY A 8 38.31 15.59 24.36
CA GLY A 8 37.17 14.73 24.11
C GLY A 8 36.94 14.63 22.61
N VAL A 9 37.39 13.53 22.00
CA VAL A 9 37.09 13.21 20.60
C VAL A 9 35.65 12.72 20.53
N ALA A 10 34.75 13.56 20.02
CA ALA A 10 33.41 13.18 19.64
C ALA A 10 33.46 12.13 18.53
N ALA A 11 33.15 10.87 18.87
CA ALA A 11 32.99 9.78 17.92
C ALA A 11 31.77 10.05 17.02
N GLY A 12 32.06 10.49 15.81
CA GLY A 12 31.08 10.95 14.84
C GLY A 12 30.19 9.85 14.31
N VAL A 13 28.92 10.17 14.26
CA VAL A 13 27.78 9.50 13.54
C VAL A 13 28.06 9.47 12.02
N ARG A 14 29.03 8.68 11.54
CA ARG A 14 29.43 8.59 10.13
C ARG A 14 28.74 7.43 9.32
N GLY A 15 27.96 6.56 9.96
CA GLY A 15 27.37 5.39 9.30
C GLY A 15 25.95 5.59 8.74
N ARG A 16 25.13 6.40 9.39
CA ARG A 16 23.68 6.48 9.15
C ARG A 16 23.23 7.06 7.80
N PRO A 17 23.83 8.12 7.21
CA PRO A 17 23.37 8.65 5.92
C PRO A 17 23.77 7.78 4.72
N ARG A 18 24.99 7.23 4.71
CA ARG A 18 25.47 6.34 3.62
C ARG A 18 24.75 5.01 3.58
N ASP A 19 24.35 4.49 4.74
CA ASP A 19 23.63 3.24 4.84
C ASP A 19 22.18 3.40 4.31
N ARG A 20 21.52 4.53 4.59
CA ARG A 20 20.20 4.86 4.05
C ARG A 20 20.21 5.08 2.53
N ALA A 21 21.20 5.82 2.00
CA ALA A 21 21.33 6.01 0.56
C ALA A 21 21.55 4.67 -0.16
N ARG A 22 22.39 3.81 0.41
CA ARG A 22 22.63 2.47 -0.14
C ARG A 22 21.40 1.57 -0.09
N GLU A 23 20.61 1.67 0.97
CA GLU A 23 19.33 0.97 1.10
C GLU A 23 18.35 1.44 0.02
N ALA A 24 18.20 2.74 -0.17
CA ALA A 24 17.33 3.29 -1.21
C ALA A 24 17.72 2.82 -2.63
N GLU A 25 19.02 2.75 -2.94
CA GLU A 25 19.49 2.19 -4.21
C GLU A 25 19.10 0.71 -4.40
N ILE A 26 19.24 -0.09 -3.34
CA ILE A 26 18.85 -1.51 -3.39
C ILE A 26 17.32 -1.63 -3.60
N LEU A 27 16.53 -0.86 -2.87
CA LEU A 27 15.07 -0.89 -2.96
C LEU A 27 14.56 -0.40 -4.32
N ALA A 28 15.22 0.58 -4.94
CA ALA A 28 14.93 0.97 -6.32
C ALA A 28 15.16 -0.20 -7.29
N CYS A 29 16.28 -0.93 -7.16
CA CYS A 29 16.55 -2.12 -7.96
C CYS A 29 15.51 -3.24 -7.75
N VAL A 30 14.92 -3.35 -6.56
CA VAL A 30 13.83 -4.31 -6.29
C VAL A 30 12.61 -3.97 -7.14
N LEU A 31 12.18 -2.70 -7.15
CA LEU A 31 11.02 -2.26 -7.95
C LEU A 31 11.27 -2.42 -9.46
N GLU A 32 12.46 -2.07 -9.94
CA GLU A 32 12.84 -2.28 -11.35
C GLU A 32 12.76 -3.76 -11.74
N LEU A 33 13.39 -4.64 -10.94
CA LEU A 33 13.36 -6.08 -11.20
C LEU A 33 11.96 -6.66 -11.09
N LEU A 34 11.16 -6.21 -10.10
CA LEU A 34 9.75 -6.61 -9.99
C LEU A 34 9.01 -6.30 -11.30
N GLY A 35 9.28 -5.13 -11.91
CA GLY A 35 8.74 -4.74 -13.20
C GLY A 35 9.21 -5.60 -14.38
N GLU A 36 10.43 -6.09 -14.35
CA GLU A 36 11.02 -6.86 -15.44
C GLU A 36 10.68 -8.35 -15.42
N VAL A 37 10.68 -8.97 -14.24
CA VAL A 37 10.61 -10.44 -14.10
C VAL A 37 9.42 -10.93 -13.27
N GLY A 38 8.58 -10.04 -12.77
CA GLY A 38 7.47 -10.35 -11.87
C GLY A 38 7.90 -10.76 -10.47
N TYR A 39 6.91 -11.05 -9.62
CA TYR A 39 7.18 -11.43 -8.23
C TYR A 39 7.88 -12.79 -8.15
N ASP A 40 7.46 -13.79 -8.92
CA ASP A 40 8.08 -15.12 -8.93
C ASP A 40 9.53 -15.10 -9.38
N GLY A 41 9.85 -14.33 -10.40
CA GLY A 41 11.21 -14.18 -10.93
C GLY A 41 12.14 -13.35 -10.04
N LEU A 42 11.60 -12.60 -9.08
CA LEU A 42 12.39 -11.80 -8.16
C LEU A 42 13.08 -12.67 -7.11
N THR A 43 14.41 -12.60 -7.08
CA THR A 43 15.23 -13.33 -6.11
C THR A 43 16.28 -12.44 -5.47
N PHE A 44 16.73 -12.82 -4.25
CA PHE A 44 17.83 -12.11 -3.57
C PHE A 44 19.10 -12.08 -4.42
N GLU A 45 19.36 -13.12 -5.21
CA GLU A 45 20.48 -13.20 -6.14
C GLU A 45 20.40 -12.17 -7.25
N ALA A 46 19.21 -12.03 -7.86
CA ALA A 46 18.98 -11.06 -8.93
C ALA A 46 19.16 -9.63 -8.42
N VAL A 47 18.57 -9.33 -7.25
CA VAL A 47 18.72 -8.03 -6.60
C VAL A 47 20.17 -7.74 -6.21
N ALA A 48 20.86 -8.68 -5.59
CA ALA A 48 22.27 -8.53 -5.20
C ALA A 48 23.16 -8.20 -6.40
N ARG A 49 22.96 -8.91 -7.50
CA ARG A 49 23.67 -8.68 -8.77
C ARG A 49 23.35 -7.29 -9.36
N ARG A 50 22.06 -6.93 -9.48
CA ARG A 50 21.61 -5.64 -10.03
C ARG A 50 22.11 -4.47 -9.19
N ALA A 51 21.93 -4.54 -7.89
CA ALA A 51 22.35 -3.50 -6.94
C ALA A 51 23.86 -3.50 -6.62
N ARG A 52 24.64 -4.44 -7.18
CA ARG A 52 26.06 -4.63 -6.83
C ARG A 52 26.27 -4.73 -5.31
N ALA A 53 25.41 -5.48 -4.65
CA ALA A 53 25.47 -5.73 -3.22
C ALA A 53 25.82 -7.20 -2.95
N SER A 54 26.32 -7.53 -1.74
CA SER A 54 26.46 -8.94 -1.36
C SER A 54 25.13 -9.51 -0.92
N LYS A 55 24.89 -10.81 -1.17
CA LYS A 55 23.71 -11.52 -0.64
C LYS A 55 23.60 -11.36 0.88
N ALA A 56 24.73 -11.45 1.59
CA ALA A 56 24.78 -11.28 3.04
C ALA A 56 24.28 -9.89 3.48
N THR A 57 24.47 -8.85 2.66
CA THR A 57 23.94 -7.52 2.93
C THR A 57 22.43 -7.48 2.84
N LEU A 58 21.85 -8.18 1.87
CA LEU A 58 20.39 -8.26 1.71
C LEU A 58 19.75 -9.09 2.82
N TYR A 59 20.25 -10.32 3.06
CA TYR A 59 19.72 -11.19 4.10
C TYR A 59 19.84 -10.63 5.52
N ARG A 60 20.80 -9.74 5.77
CA ARG A 60 20.87 -9.04 7.06
C ARG A 60 19.76 -8.00 7.24
N ARG A 61 19.12 -7.52 6.15
CA ARG A 61 18.13 -6.46 6.16
C ARG A 61 16.70 -7.00 6.01
N TRP A 62 16.55 -8.02 5.22
CA TRP A 62 15.24 -8.59 4.89
C TRP A 62 15.30 -10.11 5.00
N ASP A 63 14.44 -10.69 5.82
CA ASP A 63 14.40 -12.12 6.06
C ASP A 63 13.75 -12.86 4.88
N THR A 64 12.76 -12.24 4.25
CA THR A 64 12.01 -12.84 3.14
C THR A 64 11.98 -11.92 1.89
N LYS A 65 11.66 -12.52 0.74
CA LYS A 65 11.37 -11.77 -0.50
C LYS A 65 10.23 -10.77 -0.29
N ARG A 66 9.21 -11.16 0.45
CA ARG A 66 8.07 -10.32 0.82
C ARG A 66 8.52 -9.08 1.57
N ASP A 67 9.32 -9.23 2.62
CA ASP A 67 9.82 -8.10 3.42
C ASP A 67 10.60 -7.11 2.57
N MET A 68 11.41 -7.63 1.64
CA MET A 68 12.18 -6.81 0.72
C MET A 68 11.28 -6.02 -0.24
N VAL A 69 10.21 -6.64 -0.78
CA VAL A 69 9.24 -5.96 -1.65
C VAL A 69 8.43 -4.93 -0.87
N VAL A 70 7.93 -5.27 0.33
CA VAL A 70 7.21 -4.34 1.21
C VAL A 70 8.07 -3.12 1.53
N ALA A 71 9.36 -3.33 1.86
CA ALA A 71 10.29 -2.25 2.11
C ALA A 71 10.50 -1.37 0.87
N ALA A 72 10.56 -1.97 -0.33
CA ALA A 72 10.73 -1.25 -1.58
C ALA A 72 9.50 -0.39 -1.92
N VAL A 73 8.31 -0.93 -1.76
CA VAL A 73 7.05 -0.17 -1.94
C VAL A 73 6.96 0.97 -0.93
N LYS A 74 7.31 0.70 0.33
CA LYS A 74 7.33 1.71 1.40
C LYS A 74 8.33 2.84 1.16
N ALA A 75 9.47 2.57 0.53
CA ALA A 75 10.49 3.57 0.21
C ALA A 75 10.20 4.32 -1.10
N GLY A 76 9.23 3.87 -1.87
CA GLY A 76 8.82 4.52 -3.13
C GLY A 76 8.11 5.86 -2.92
N PRO A 77 7.75 6.56 -4.00
CA PRO A 77 7.16 7.92 -3.94
C PRO A 77 5.88 8.05 -3.11
N ALA A 78 5.19 6.94 -2.84
CA ALA A 78 3.96 6.90 -2.03
C ALA A 78 4.19 6.99 -0.50
N ALA A 79 5.44 7.05 -0.04
CA ALA A 79 5.81 6.76 1.35
C ALA A 79 6.10 7.97 2.25
N GLU A 80 6.07 9.21 1.75
CA GLU A 80 6.29 10.39 2.60
C GLU A 80 5.04 10.75 3.41
N GLY A 81 4.99 10.21 4.63
CA GLY A 81 3.92 10.43 5.61
C GLY A 81 2.71 9.54 5.30
N GLY A 82 2.41 8.56 6.15
CA GLY A 82 1.22 7.73 5.99
C GLY A 82 -0.01 8.60 5.71
N PRO A 83 -0.92 8.17 4.82
CA PRO A 83 -2.07 9.00 4.46
C PRO A 83 -2.88 9.36 5.71
N PRO A 84 -3.36 10.62 5.84
CA PRO A 84 -4.13 11.04 7.00
C PRO A 84 -5.37 10.15 7.17
N ALA A 85 -5.79 9.96 8.42
CA ALA A 85 -7.06 9.29 8.70
C ALA A 85 -8.19 9.98 7.94
N ILE A 86 -9.12 9.18 7.42
CA ILE A 86 -10.32 9.71 6.76
C ILE A 86 -11.42 9.77 7.79
N ASP A 87 -11.94 10.97 8.00
CA ASP A 87 -13.12 11.25 8.80
C ASP A 87 -13.71 12.58 8.30
N THR A 88 -14.61 12.48 7.32
CA THR A 88 -15.28 13.63 6.70
C THR A 88 -16.62 13.96 7.38
N GLY A 89 -17.01 13.17 8.38
CA GLY A 89 -18.28 13.30 9.07
C GLY A 89 -19.46 12.61 8.38
N SER A 90 -19.25 11.92 7.27
CA SER A 90 -20.28 11.14 6.57
C SER A 90 -19.72 9.93 5.82
N LEU A 91 -20.49 8.85 5.75
CA LEU A 91 -20.10 7.67 4.95
C LEU A 91 -19.78 8.03 3.50
N ARG A 92 -20.63 8.87 2.90
CA ARG A 92 -20.45 9.31 1.51
C ARG A 92 -19.12 10.03 1.31
N GLY A 93 -18.83 10.99 2.18
CA GLY A 93 -17.57 11.74 2.14
C GLY A 93 -16.36 10.85 2.37
N ASP A 94 -16.44 9.95 3.33
CA ASP A 94 -15.37 9.00 3.66
C ASP A 94 -15.07 8.07 2.47
N LEU A 95 -16.11 7.51 1.83
CA LEU A 95 -15.95 6.65 0.65
C LEU A 95 -15.38 7.40 -0.57
N LEU A 96 -15.83 8.64 -0.80
CA LEU A 96 -15.26 9.48 -1.86
C LEU A 96 -13.77 9.73 -1.63
N ALA A 97 -13.40 10.13 -0.43
CA ALA A 97 -12.00 10.37 -0.07
C ALA A 97 -11.12 9.11 -0.21
N LEU A 98 -11.67 7.94 0.13
CA LEU A 98 -10.98 6.65 -0.07
C LEU A 98 -10.81 6.33 -1.57
N CYS A 99 -11.85 6.50 -2.38
CA CYS A 99 -11.78 6.28 -3.83
C CYS A 99 -10.80 7.25 -4.51
N GLU A 100 -10.81 8.53 -4.14
CA GLU A 100 -9.86 9.53 -4.64
C GLU A 100 -8.42 9.21 -4.25
N ARG A 101 -8.21 8.74 -3.03
CA ARG A 101 -6.90 8.29 -2.55
C ARG A 101 -6.40 7.10 -3.36
N LEU A 102 -7.24 6.09 -3.56
CA LEU A 102 -6.88 4.91 -4.33
C LEU A 102 -6.58 5.28 -5.80
N ASP A 103 -7.41 6.10 -6.43
CA ASP A 103 -7.19 6.58 -7.79
C ASP A 103 -5.87 7.37 -7.91
N THR A 104 -5.57 8.23 -6.93
CA THR A 104 -4.31 8.97 -6.86
C THR A 104 -3.12 8.03 -6.67
N THR A 105 -3.22 7.04 -5.79
CA THR A 105 -2.18 6.03 -5.58
C THR A 105 -1.92 5.24 -6.86
N MET A 106 -2.98 4.83 -7.55
CA MET A 106 -2.87 4.13 -8.83
C MET A 106 -2.30 5.00 -9.96
N ARG A 107 -2.50 6.33 -9.91
CA ARG A 107 -1.93 7.26 -10.90
C ARG A 107 -0.47 7.58 -10.64
N SER A 108 -0.06 7.67 -9.39
CA SER A 108 1.32 7.95 -8.99
C SER A 108 2.24 6.75 -9.18
N ALA A 109 1.70 5.53 -9.04
CA ALA A 109 2.40 4.32 -9.42
C ALA A 109 2.35 4.15 -10.95
N ASP A 110 3.45 3.76 -11.58
CA ASP A 110 3.39 3.28 -12.95
C ASP A 110 2.28 2.22 -13.05
N ALA A 111 1.43 2.31 -14.09
CA ALA A 111 0.35 1.35 -14.28
C ALA A 111 0.86 -0.10 -14.28
N THR A 112 2.06 -0.29 -14.79
CA THR A 112 2.79 -1.55 -14.75
C THR A 112 3.06 -2.00 -13.32
N MET A 113 3.51 -1.09 -12.42
CA MET A 113 3.78 -1.43 -11.03
C MET A 113 2.51 -1.83 -10.27
N SER A 114 1.39 -1.12 -10.48
CA SER A 114 0.10 -1.47 -9.85
C SER A 114 -0.39 -2.86 -10.29
N LEU A 115 -0.24 -3.18 -11.57
CA LEU A 115 -0.59 -4.50 -12.12
C LEU A 115 0.33 -5.61 -11.56
N LEU A 116 1.62 -5.33 -11.45
CA LEU A 116 2.60 -6.26 -10.89
C LEU A 116 2.37 -6.54 -9.40
N LEU A 117 2.00 -5.52 -8.62
CA LEU A 117 1.64 -5.69 -7.21
C LEU A 117 0.35 -6.49 -7.07
N LEU A 118 -0.64 -6.27 -7.96
CA LEU A 118 -1.84 -7.10 -7.99
C LEU A 118 -1.50 -8.56 -8.31
N GLN A 119 -0.71 -8.81 -9.35
CA GLN A 119 -0.26 -10.16 -9.69
C GLN A 119 0.54 -10.80 -8.55
N ALA A 120 1.48 -10.06 -7.95
CA ALA A 120 2.24 -10.53 -6.79
C ALA A 120 1.33 -10.87 -5.59
N GLY A 121 0.25 -10.14 -5.39
CA GLY A 121 -0.75 -10.43 -4.37
C GLY A 121 -1.55 -11.71 -4.64
N LEU A 122 -1.75 -12.10 -5.92
CA LEU A 122 -2.35 -13.39 -6.27
C LEU A 122 -1.40 -14.56 -5.99
N GLU A 123 -0.09 -14.35 -6.14
CA GLU A 123 0.96 -15.34 -5.86
C GLU A 123 1.28 -15.44 -4.35
N ASP A 124 1.21 -14.32 -3.64
CA ASP A 124 1.42 -14.19 -2.19
C ASP A 124 0.33 -13.30 -1.56
N PRO A 125 -0.81 -13.88 -1.14
CA PRO A 125 -1.93 -13.12 -0.55
C PRO A 125 -1.55 -12.27 0.68
N GLU A 126 -0.54 -12.70 1.44
CA GLU A 126 -0.02 -11.96 2.59
C GLU A 126 0.72 -10.68 2.19
N LEU A 127 1.23 -10.61 0.95
CA LEU A 127 1.98 -9.44 0.47
C LEU A 127 1.12 -8.16 0.49
N CYS A 128 -0.12 -8.22 -0.01
CA CYS A 128 -1.01 -7.07 -0.01
C CYS A 128 -1.28 -6.56 1.41
N ARG A 129 -1.52 -7.48 2.36
CA ARG A 129 -1.73 -7.13 3.78
C ARG A 129 -0.49 -6.44 4.36
N HIS A 130 0.70 -6.96 4.15
CA HIS A 130 1.94 -6.37 4.65
C HIS A 130 2.26 -5.01 4.00
N ILE A 131 1.93 -4.83 2.72
CA ILE A 131 2.08 -3.54 2.05
C ILE A 131 1.18 -2.51 2.73
N GLU A 132 -0.10 -2.80 2.96
CA GLU A 132 -1.02 -1.88 3.63
C GLU A 132 -0.63 -1.58 5.07
N GLU A 133 -0.17 -2.57 5.84
CA GLU A 133 0.36 -2.37 7.18
C GLU A 133 1.57 -1.43 7.19
N ALA A 134 2.42 -1.53 6.17
CA ALA A 134 3.66 -0.77 6.07
C ALA A 134 3.50 0.65 5.51
N THR A 135 2.53 0.85 4.59
CA THR A 135 2.33 2.11 3.86
C THR A 135 1.12 2.91 4.35
N GLY A 136 0.27 2.29 5.18
CA GLY A 136 -1.02 2.81 5.59
C GLY A 136 -2.13 2.51 4.56
N PRO A 137 -3.38 2.91 4.86
CA PRO A 137 -4.52 2.58 4.02
C PRO A 137 -4.37 3.20 2.62
N THR A 138 -4.20 2.34 1.62
CA THR A 138 -4.09 2.72 0.21
C THR A 138 -5.42 3.17 -0.39
N GLY A 139 -6.52 2.91 0.29
CA GLY A 139 -7.88 3.07 -0.20
C GLY A 139 -8.45 1.79 -0.85
N ALA A 140 -7.67 0.71 -0.93
CA ALA A 140 -8.15 -0.57 -1.44
C ALA A 140 -9.05 -1.29 -0.44
N LYS A 141 -8.77 -1.14 0.87
CA LYS A 141 -9.62 -1.64 1.96
C LYS A 141 -10.47 -0.53 2.57
N LEU A 142 -11.62 -0.91 3.12
CA LEU A 142 -12.45 -0.02 3.92
C LEU A 142 -11.93 -0.04 5.37
N PRO A 143 -11.33 1.06 5.87
CA PRO A 143 -10.77 1.09 7.22
C PRO A 143 -11.85 0.86 8.27
N GLU A 144 -11.54 0.02 9.26
CA GLU A 144 -12.44 -0.27 10.38
C GLU A 144 -12.99 0.99 11.08
N PRO A 145 -12.19 2.04 11.33
CA PRO A 145 -12.72 3.29 11.92
C PRO A 145 -13.80 3.94 11.05
N VAL A 146 -13.68 3.91 9.72
CA VAL A 146 -14.69 4.47 8.80
C VAL A 146 -15.98 3.67 8.87
N LEU A 147 -15.87 2.33 8.82
CA LEU A 147 -17.02 1.43 8.92
C LEU A 147 -17.75 1.61 10.27
N SER A 148 -17.00 1.56 11.37
CA SER A 148 -17.56 1.73 12.72
C SER A 148 -18.19 3.10 12.93
N ALA A 149 -17.60 4.18 12.44
CA ALA A 149 -18.17 5.51 12.51
C ALA A 149 -19.49 5.62 11.72
N ALA A 150 -19.55 5.05 10.51
CA ALA A 150 -20.78 5.02 9.71
C ALA A 150 -21.91 4.22 10.39
N ILE A 151 -21.59 3.11 11.04
CA ILE A 151 -22.55 2.34 11.84
C ILE A 151 -23.02 3.17 13.05
N ALA A 152 -22.11 3.81 13.78
CA ALA A 152 -22.44 4.64 14.93
C ALA A 152 -23.33 5.85 14.56
N ARG A 153 -23.16 6.43 13.39
CA ARG A 153 -24.01 7.50 12.84
C ARG A 153 -25.35 6.99 12.27
N GLY A 154 -25.58 5.67 12.23
CA GLY A 154 -26.79 5.08 11.66
C GLY A 154 -26.86 5.11 10.13
N GLU A 155 -25.77 5.39 9.42
CA GLU A 155 -25.70 5.42 7.95
C GLU A 155 -25.60 4.01 7.37
N LEU A 156 -25.03 3.07 8.16
CA LEU A 156 -24.95 1.64 7.88
C LEU A 156 -25.60 0.83 9.02
N PRO A 157 -26.20 -0.33 8.71
CA PRO A 157 -26.69 -1.25 9.73
C PRO A 157 -25.55 -1.87 10.55
N ALA A 158 -25.81 -2.27 11.79
CA ALA A 158 -24.83 -2.82 12.72
C ALA A 158 -24.07 -4.07 12.19
N GLY A 159 -24.65 -4.81 11.27
CA GLY A 159 -24.04 -5.99 10.63
C GLY A 159 -23.35 -5.70 9.30
N ALA A 160 -23.22 -4.43 8.92
CA ALA A 160 -22.56 -4.06 7.65
C ALA A 160 -21.10 -4.56 7.62
N ARG A 161 -20.68 -4.98 6.44
CA ARG A 161 -19.37 -5.59 6.20
C ARG A 161 -18.61 -4.83 5.12
N PRO A 162 -17.27 -4.77 5.17
CA PRO A 162 -16.45 -4.02 4.21
C PRO A 162 -16.40 -4.68 2.83
N PHE A 163 -16.73 -5.98 2.72
CA PHE A 163 -16.59 -6.80 1.52
C PHE A 163 -17.04 -6.12 0.21
N PRO A 164 -18.23 -5.48 0.10
CA PRO A 164 -18.62 -4.88 -1.18
C PRO A 164 -17.70 -3.76 -1.65
N TYR A 165 -17.12 -3.00 -0.73
CA TYR A 165 -16.16 -1.96 -1.04
C TYR A 165 -14.84 -2.57 -1.54
N GLU A 166 -14.33 -3.52 -0.80
CA GLU A 166 -13.02 -4.16 -1.04
C GLU A 166 -13.00 -4.95 -2.33
N GLU A 167 -14.11 -5.65 -2.65
CA GLU A 167 -14.24 -6.45 -3.86
C GLU A 167 -14.34 -5.59 -5.12
N VAL A 168 -15.05 -4.47 -5.05
CA VAL A 168 -15.44 -3.70 -6.24
C VAL A 168 -14.48 -2.55 -6.52
N THR A 169 -14.08 -1.78 -5.50
CA THR A 169 -13.45 -0.47 -5.72
C THR A 169 -12.11 -0.58 -6.43
N GLY A 170 -11.22 -1.41 -5.92
CA GLY A 170 -9.89 -1.59 -6.51
C GLY A 170 -9.96 -2.17 -7.92
N SER A 171 -10.78 -3.19 -8.11
CA SER A 171 -10.96 -3.89 -9.39
C SER A 171 -11.50 -2.96 -10.48
N VAL A 172 -12.54 -2.18 -10.16
CA VAL A 172 -13.17 -1.28 -11.13
C VAL A 172 -12.26 -0.12 -11.50
N LEU A 173 -11.60 0.52 -10.54
CA LEU A 173 -10.69 1.64 -10.80
C LEU A 173 -9.48 1.19 -11.63
N LEU A 174 -8.90 0.03 -11.29
CA LEU A 174 -7.81 -0.55 -12.06
C LEU A 174 -8.22 -0.86 -13.51
N LEU A 175 -9.36 -1.53 -13.70
CA LEU A 175 -9.85 -1.89 -15.03
C LEU A 175 -10.14 -0.65 -15.89
N ARG A 176 -10.73 0.39 -15.32
CA ARG A 176 -10.95 1.66 -16.02
C ARG A 176 -9.63 2.29 -16.46
N ARG A 177 -8.64 2.32 -15.56
CA ARG A 177 -7.30 2.83 -15.86
C ARG A 177 -6.63 2.07 -17.00
N LEU A 178 -6.65 0.73 -16.96
CA LEU A 178 -6.07 -0.12 -18.03
C LEU A 178 -6.73 0.11 -19.39
N ASN A 179 -8.03 0.47 -19.41
CA ASN A 179 -8.76 0.79 -20.63
C ASN A 179 -8.74 2.30 -21.00
N GLY A 180 -7.92 3.12 -20.32
CA GLY A 180 -7.85 4.55 -20.60
C GLY A 180 -9.12 5.34 -20.30
N LEU A 181 -10.02 4.79 -19.48
CA LEU A 181 -11.28 5.43 -19.11
C LEU A 181 -11.08 6.40 -17.93
N PRO A 182 -11.72 7.60 -17.97
CA PRO A 182 -11.56 8.57 -16.90
C PRO A 182 -12.17 8.09 -15.57
N THR A 183 -11.50 8.45 -14.46
CA THR A 183 -11.94 8.24 -13.08
C THR A 183 -12.13 9.58 -12.35
N GLY A 184 -12.70 10.56 -13.02
CA GLY A 184 -12.96 11.89 -12.46
C GLY A 184 -14.01 11.87 -11.35
N GLN A 185 -14.19 13.02 -10.67
CA GLN A 185 -15.10 13.17 -9.53
C GLN A 185 -16.53 12.71 -9.80
N GLU A 186 -17.06 13.01 -10.99
CA GLU A 186 -18.41 12.58 -11.38
C GLU A 186 -18.55 11.06 -11.38
N TYR A 187 -17.54 10.35 -11.92
CA TYR A 187 -17.53 8.89 -11.91
C TYR A 187 -17.41 8.32 -10.49
N LEU A 188 -16.49 8.87 -9.68
CA LEU A 188 -16.31 8.42 -8.30
C LEU A 188 -17.57 8.66 -7.46
N ALA A 189 -18.24 9.80 -7.64
CA ALA A 189 -19.51 10.08 -7.00
C ALA A 189 -20.57 9.06 -7.39
N HIS A 190 -20.68 8.76 -8.70
CA HIS A 190 -21.64 7.74 -9.17
C HIS A 190 -21.31 6.34 -8.63
N LEU A 191 -20.05 5.94 -8.59
CA LEU A 191 -19.60 4.67 -8.00
C LEU A 191 -20.03 4.58 -6.52
N VAL A 192 -19.78 5.64 -5.76
CA VAL A 192 -20.15 5.69 -4.33
C VAL A 192 -21.66 5.66 -4.13
N ASP A 193 -22.39 6.53 -4.83
CA ASP A 193 -23.82 6.74 -4.58
C ASP A 193 -24.69 5.60 -5.11
N ALA A 194 -24.36 5.08 -6.31
CA ALA A 194 -25.19 4.10 -6.99
C ALA A 194 -24.77 2.64 -6.71
N ILE A 195 -23.51 2.40 -6.30
CA ILE A 195 -23.00 1.04 -6.14
C ILE A 195 -22.55 0.78 -4.70
N LEU A 196 -21.57 1.55 -4.17
CA LEU A 196 -20.93 1.20 -2.92
C LEU A 196 -21.85 1.36 -1.69
N ILE A 197 -22.53 2.50 -1.55
CA ILE A 197 -23.44 2.73 -0.41
C ILE A 197 -24.59 1.72 -0.38
N PRO A 198 -25.33 1.48 -1.49
CA PRO A 198 -26.37 0.46 -1.52
C PRO A 198 -25.86 -0.95 -1.19
N ALA A 199 -24.70 -1.34 -1.73
CA ALA A 199 -24.14 -2.65 -1.50
C ALA A 199 -23.65 -2.82 -0.04
N LEU A 200 -23.02 -1.78 0.57
CA LEU A 200 -22.62 -1.80 1.98
C LEU A 200 -23.85 -1.90 2.90
N ARG A 201 -24.95 -1.22 2.59
CA ARG A 201 -26.22 -1.34 3.35
C ARG A 201 -26.81 -2.75 3.25
N ALA A 202 -26.75 -3.37 2.08
CA ALA A 202 -27.25 -4.72 1.86
C ALA A 202 -26.34 -5.80 2.50
N SER A 203 -25.07 -5.52 2.73
CA SER A 203 -24.07 -6.49 3.21
C SER A 203 -24.36 -7.08 4.59
N ALA A 204 -25.14 -6.39 5.41
CA ALA A 204 -25.60 -6.90 6.71
C ALA A 204 -26.48 -8.15 6.59
N SER A 205 -27.25 -8.25 5.52
CA SER A 205 -28.20 -9.34 5.28
C SER A 205 -27.64 -10.42 4.34
N THR A 206 -26.51 -10.15 3.68
CA THR A 206 -25.92 -11.05 2.70
C THR A 206 -24.51 -11.43 3.14
N PRO A 207 -24.26 -12.66 3.59
CA PRO A 207 -22.91 -13.08 3.95
C PRO A 207 -22.01 -13.05 2.73
N PRO A 208 -20.72 -12.68 2.90
CA PRO A 208 -19.77 -12.74 1.81
C PRO A 208 -19.54 -14.18 1.36
N PRO A 209 -19.10 -14.42 0.12
CA PRO A 209 -18.68 -15.73 -0.34
C PRO A 209 -17.49 -16.24 0.49
N ALA A 210 -17.27 -17.56 0.47
CA ALA A 210 -16.19 -18.20 1.23
C ALA A 210 -14.77 -17.76 0.79
N GLN A 211 -14.65 -17.21 -0.40
CA GLN A 211 -13.41 -16.65 -0.96
C GLN A 211 -13.67 -15.21 -1.38
N ALA A 212 -13.04 -14.27 -0.72
CA ALA A 212 -13.01 -12.85 -1.08
C ALA A 212 -11.58 -12.48 -1.47
N ILE A 213 -11.41 -11.42 -2.28
CA ILE A 213 -10.08 -10.98 -2.76
C ILE A 213 -9.14 -10.66 -1.57
N PHE A 214 -9.68 -10.21 -0.45
CA PHE A 214 -8.92 -9.80 0.75
C PHE A 214 -9.29 -10.61 2.00
N SER A 215 -9.75 -11.85 1.87
CA SER A 215 -10.09 -12.71 3.02
C SER A 215 -8.88 -13.46 3.58
#